data_81f9265dff523a0b83a164d6a2d436d2
#
_entry.id   81f9265dff523a0b83a164d6a2d436d2
#
_cell.length_a   1.000
_cell.length_b   1.000
_cell.length_c   1.000
_cell.angle_alpha   90.00
_cell.angle_beta   90.00
_cell.angle_gamma   90.00
#
_symmetry.space_group_name_H-M   'P 1'
#
loop_
_entity.id
_entity.type
_entity.pdbx_description
1 polymer ?
#
loop_
_entity_poly.entity_id
_entity_poly.type
_entity_poly.pdbx_seq_one_letter_code
_entity_poly.pdbx_strand_id
1 'polypeptide(L)'
;MSQEASKERARKERRTRVETDSMGEVEVPADKYYGAQTERSLLHFNIGFDTMPREMIRALGILKKAAALVNEDLGKLPADKAKLIVEAADEVIAGKLDEHFPLRVWQTGSGTQTNMNANEVISNRAIEIAGGVLGSKKPVHPNDDVNMGQSSNDTFPTAMHIAAVEEMNKLIPEVERVRAAIEAKAEEFADVVKIGRTHLQDATPITVGQEMSGWASLVERDIERLKLVLPGLYDLAIGGTAVGTGLNAHPEFAVRAAAKIADLTGLPFKSHPNKFAALSAHDEMVFA
;
A
#
# COMPACT_ATOMS: atom_id res chain seq x y z
N MET A 1 27.51 10.48 25.38
CA MET A 1 26.04 10.59 25.38
C MET A 1 25.52 9.77 24.23
N SER A 2 24.67 8.80 24.49
CA SER A 2 24.16 7.88 23.45
C SER A 2 23.30 8.64 22.41
N GLN A 3 23.26 8.16 21.17
CA GLN A 3 22.37 8.72 20.12
C GLN A 3 20.90 8.77 20.56
N GLU A 4 20.48 7.88 21.45
CA GLU A 4 19.14 7.87 22.04
C GLU A 4 18.88 9.08 22.94
N ALA A 5 19.82 9.43 23.81
CA ALA A 5 19.69 10.61 24.67
C ALA A 5 19.65 11.92 23.87
N SER A 6 20.34 11.98 22.73
CA SER A 6 20.28 13.12 21.81
C SER A 6 18.94 13.21 21.08
N LYS A 7 18.37 12.07 20.66
CA LYS A 7 17.04 11.98 20.03
C LYS A 7 15.93 12.34 21.02
N GLU A 8 16.04 11.90 22.24
CA GLU A 8 15.06 12.19 23.31
C GLU A 8 15.10 13.65 23.74
N ARG A 9 16.28 14.30 23.73
CA ARG A 9 16.43 15.72 23.98
C ARG A 9 15.85 16.57 22.83
N ALA A 10 16.09 16.19 21.58
CA ALA A 10 15.51 16.81 20.39
C ALA A 10 13.97 16.65 20.33
N ARG A 11 13.43 15.55 20.89
CA ARG A 11 11.98 15.32 21.03
C ARG A 11 11.35 16.25 22.08
N LYS A 12 12.06 16.54 23.17
CA LYS A 12 11.60 17.48 24.23
C LYS A 12 11.57 18.95 23.81
N GLU A 13 12.32 19.34 22.78
CA GLU A 13 12.37 20.72 22.27
C GLU A 13 11.35 21.02 21.15
N ARG A 14 10.67 20.00 20.61
CA ARG A 14 9.60 20.19 19.61
C ARG A 14 8.31 20.66 20.27
N ARG A 15 7.65 21.65 19.66
CA ARG A 15 6.27 21.99 20.04
C ARG A 15 5.37 20.77 19.84
N THR A 16 4.58 20.43 20.84
CA THR A 16 3.61 19.34 20.81
C THR A 16 2.19 19.90 20.87
N ARG A 17 1.23 19.14 20.42
CA ARG A 17 -0.20 19.30 20.68
C ARG A 17 -0.72 18.06 21.36
N VAL A 18 -1.79 18.18 22.16
CA VAL A 18 -2.45 17.06 22.80
C VAL A 18 -3.56 16.54 21.86
N GLU A 19 -3.53 15.26 21.57
CA GLU A 19 -4.61 14.56 20.88
C GLU A 19 -5.17 13.45 21.80
N THR A 20 -6.37 12.96 21.48
CA THR A 20 -7.05 11.94 22.29
C THR A 20 -7.50 10.77 21.42
N ASP A 21 -7.48 9.58 21.98
CA ASP A 21 -8.12 8.40 21.45
C ASP A 21 -8.88 7.63 22.57
N SER A 22 -9.30 6.40 22.30
CA SER A 22 -9.98 5.55 23.30
C SER A 22 -9.10 5.19 24.51
N MET A 23 -7.79 5.38 24.42
CA MET A 23 -6.82 5.10 25.50
C MET A 23 -6.44 6.35 26.30
N GLY A 24 -6.99 7.53 25.95
CA GLY A 24 -6.74 8.79 26.64
C GLY A 24 -5.88 9.78 25.83
N GLU A 25 -5.29 10.73 26.52
CA GLU A 25 -4.47 11.79 25.93
C GLU A 25 -3.07 11.29 25.58
N VAL A 26 -2.50 11.86 24.50
CA VAL A 26 -1.11 11.68 24.09
C VAL A 26 -0.59 12.95 23.43
N GLU A 27 0.68 13.28 23.69
CA GLU A 27 1.36 14.38 23.03
C GLU A 27 1.86 13.96 21.65
N VAL A 28 1.50 14.72 20.63
CA VAL A 28 1.88 14.51 19.23
C VAL A 28 2.67 15.74 18.75
N PRO A 29 3.74 15.61 17.95
CA PRO A 29 4.45 16.74 17.38
C PRO A 29 3.49 17.69 16.63
N ALA A 30 3.58 18.98 16.93
CA ALA A 30 2.63 19.98 16.42
C ALA A 30 2.70 20.18 14.90
N ASP A 31 3.84 19.84 14.28
CA ASP A 31 4.13 19.95 12.85
C ASP A 31 3.72 18.70 12.03
N LYS A 32 3.20 17.65 12.68
CA LYS A 32 2.83 16.40 12.00
C LYS A 32 1.31 16.24 11.88
N TYR A 33 0.87 15.69 10.72
CA TYR A 33 -0.55 15.40 10.50
C TYR A 33 -1.01 14.08 11.12
N TYR A 34 -0.10 13.16 11.46
CA TYR A 34 -0.52 11.97 12.20
C TYR A 34 -0.99 12.34 13.62
N GLY A 35 -1.77 11.46 14.23
CA GLY A 35 -2.43 11.71 15.51
C GLY A 35 -2.06 10.72 16.60
N ALA A 36 -2.99 10.55 17.53
CA ALA A 36 -2.81 9.77 18.77
C ALA A 36 -2.45 8.30 18.53
N GLN A 37 -3.14 7.63 17.62
CA GLN A 37 -2.91 6.21 17.33
C GLN A 37 -1.52 5.97 16.73
N THR A 38 -1.11 6.84 15.81
CA THR A 38 0.23 6.76 15.20
C THR A 38 1.32 7.03 16.24
N GLU A 39 1.17 8.05 17.08
CA GLU A 39 2.16 8.33 18.12
C GLU A 39 2.28 7.16 19.12
N ARG A 40 1.18 6.52 19.53
CA ARG A 40 1.22 5.32 20.36
C ARG A 40 1.97 4.18 19.68
N SER A 41 1.76 3.99 18.38
CA SER A 41 2.49 2.98 17.61
C SER A 41 4.00 3.26 17.60
N LEU A 42 4.41 4.51 17.44
CA LEU A 42 5.82 4.90 17.53
C LEU A 42 6.44 4.65 18.91
N LEU A 43 5.64 4.80 19.97
CA LEU A 43 6.07 4.55 21.34
C LEU A 43 6.24 3.04 21.63
N HIS A 44 5.30 2.22 21.14
CA HIS A 44 5.22 0.81 21.49
C HIS A 44 5.93 -0.13 20.51
N PHE A 45 6.07 0.26 19.24
CA PHE A 45 6.61 -0.55 18.14
C PHE A 45 7.86 0.06 17.50
N ASN A 46 8.80 0.53 18.30
CA ASN A 46 10.09 1.01 17.80
C ASN A 46 11.03 -0.17 17.51
N ILE A 47 10.64 -1.02 16.55
CA ILE A 47 11.31 -2.26 16.19
C ILE A 47 11.83 -2.18 14.76
N GLY A 48 13.12 -2.43 14.56
CA GLY A 48 13.74 -2.36 13.24
C GLY A 48 13.93 -0.93 12.72
N PHE A 49 14.24 -0.83 11.43
CA PHE A 49 14.53 0.46 10.76
C PHE A 49 13.58 0.74 9.62
N ASP A 50 13.01 -0.31 9.02
CA ASP A 50 12.18 -0.22 7.84
C ASP A 50 10.83 0.43 8.18
N THR A 51 10.43 1.38 7.35
CA THR A 51 9.10 2.00 7.39
C THR A 51 8.21 1.42 6.30
N MET A 52 6.91 1.66 6.38
CA MET A 52 5.99 1.23 5.33
C MET A 52 6.43 1.78 3.97
N PRO A 53 6.47 0.92 2.92
CA PRO A 53 6.84 1.34 1.57
C PRO A 53 5.94 2.47 1.06
N ARG A 54 6.53 3.34 0.22
CA ARG A 54 5.82 4.46 -0.39
C ARG A 54 4.61 4.00 -1.20
N GLU A 55 4.74 2.87 -1.88
CA GLU A 55 3.70 2.23 -2.69
C GLU A 55 2.49 1.86 -1.83
N MET A 56 2.73 1.38 -0.63
CA MET A 56 1.67 1.05 0.33
C MET A 56 0.94 2.31 0.82
N ILE A 57 1.66 3.41 1.08
CA ILE A 57 1.09 4.69 1.47
C ILE A 57 0.23 5.26 0.34
N ARG A 58 0.75 5.21 -0.91
CA ARG A 58 0.01 5.61 -2.10
C ARG A 58 -1.28 4.80 -2.27
N ALA A 59 -1.20 3.48 -2.13
CA ALA A 59 -2.34 2.59 -2.23
C ALA A 59 -3.42 2.90 -1.18
N LEU A 60 -3.03 3.21 0.06
CA LEU A 60 -3.95 3.70 1.08
C LEU A 60 -4.61 5.02 0.68
N GLY A 61 -3.86 5.97 0.12
CA GLY A 61 -4.42 7.21 -0.43
C GLY A 61 -5.49 6.96 -1.49
N ILE A 62 -5.23 6.09 -2.46
CA ILE A 62 -6.18 5.68 -3.51
C ILE A 62 -7.44 5.08 -2.89
N LEU A 63 -7.27 4.15 -1.94
CA LEU A 63 -8.38 3.50 -1.25
C LEU A 63 -9.24 4.51 -0.50
N LYS A 64 -8.63 5.42 0.29
CA LYS A 64 -9.36 6.43 1.07
C LYS A 64 -10.11 7.42 0.18
N LYS A 65 -9.49 7.83 -0.94
CA LYS A 65 -10.17 8.64 -1.96
C LYS A 65 -11.38 7.92 -2.55
N ALA A 66 -11.21 6.66 -2.97
CA ALA A 66 -12.30 5.86 -3.52
C ALA A 66 -13.44 5.68 -2.51
N ALA A 67 -13.12 5.37 -1.26
CA ALA A 67 -14.10 5.19 -0.19
C ALA A 67 -14.89 6.48 0.10
N ALA A 68 -14.22 7.64 0.13
CA ALA A 68 -14.88 8.93 0.35
C ALA A 68 -15.87 9.26 -0.78
N LEU A 69 -15.45 9.11 -2.05
CA LEU A 69 -16.30 9.34 -3.23
C LEU A 69 -17.51 8.40 -3.22
N VAL A 70 -17.32 7.13 -2.92
CA VAL A 70 -18.42 6.16 -2.90
C VAL A 70 -19.38 6.40 -1.72
N ASN A 71 -18.87 6.77 -0.56
CA ASN A 71 -19.74 7.09 0.58
C ASN A 71 -20.53 8.39 0.35
N GLU A 72 -19.98 9.36 -0.39
CA GLU A 72 -20.72 10.53 -0.88
C GLU A 72 -21.84 10.12 -1.82
N ASP A 73 -21.53 9.36 -2.88
CA ASP A 73 -22.51 8.86 -3.87
C ASP A 73 -23.64 8.03 -3.23
N LEU A 74 -23.35 7.34 -2.14
CA LEU A 74 -24.31 6.56 -1.35
C LEU A 74 -25.07 7.40 -0.31
N GLY A 75 -24.82 8.70 -0.26
CA GLY A 75 -25.46 9.63 0.69
C GLY A 75 -25.09 9.38 2.16
N LYS A 76 -23.96 8.72 2.43
CA LYS A 76 -23.46 8.42 3.77
C LYS A 76 -22.50 9.49 4.29
N LEU A 77 -21.68 10.06 3.42
CA LEU A 77 -20.72 11.10 3.74
C LEU A 77 -21.18 12.43 3.11
N PRO A 78 -21.28 13.52 3.89
CA PRO A 78 -21.59 14.86 3.34
C PRO A 78 -20.57 15.30 2.29
N ALA A 79 -21.04 15.95 1.22
CA ALA A 79 -20.22 16.33 0.06
C ALA A 79 -19.07 17.30 0.42
N ASP A 80 -19.27 18.19 1.37
CA ASP A 80 -18.24 19.10 1.87
C ASP A 80 -17.08 18.35 2.55
N LYS A 81 -17.41 17.33 3.36
CA LYS A 81 -16.40 16.46 3.98
C LYS A 81 -15.71 15.56 2.96
N ALA A 82 -16.47 14.97 2.04
CA ALA A 82 -15.92 14.13 0.98
C ALA A 82 -14.89 14.89 0.15
N LYS A 83 -15.20 16.12 -0.25
CA LYS A 83 -14.28 16.99 -0.97
C LYS A 83 -12.96 17.22 -0.22
N LEU A 84 -13.01 17.52 1.07
CA LEU A 84 -11.82 17.74 1.90
C LEU A 84 -10.97 16.46 2.03
N ILE A 85 -11.62 15.30 2.22
CA ILE A 85 -10.94 14.01 2.28
C ILE A 85 -10.27 13.66 0.95
N VAL A 86 -10.94 13.89 -0.17
CA VAL A 86 -10.42 13.65 -1.52
C VAL A 86 -9.20 14.52 -1.79
N GLU A 87 -9.25 15.81 -1.45
CA GLU A 87 -8.13 16.73 -1.62
C GLU A 87 -6.91 16.30 -0.79
N ALA A 88 -7.10 15.97 0.47
CA ALA A 88 -6.03 15.46 1.34
C ALA A 88 -5.48 14.10 0.85
N ALA A 89 -6.35 13.19 0.40
CA ALA A 89 -5.94 11.90 -0.16
C ALA A 89 -5.13 12.06 -1.46
N ASP A 90 -5.45 13.04 -2.30
CA ASP A 90 -4.66 13.34 -3.49
C ASP A 90 -3.24 13.81 -3.15
N GLU A 91 -3.06 14.55 -2.06
CA GLU A 91 -1.72 14.90 -1.58
C GLU A 91 -0.94 13.68 -1.08
N VAL A 92 -1.59 12.71 -0.41
CA VAL A 92 -0.99 11.43 -0.03
C VAL A 92 -0.59 10.63 -1.26
N ILE A 93 -1.49 10.50 -2.25
CA ILE A 93 -1.21 9.80 -3.53
C ILE A 93 -0.02 10.43 -4.24
N ALA A 94 0.09 11.76 -4.23
CA ALA A 94 1.18 12.50 -4.87
C ALA A 94 2.51 12.48 -4.09
N GLY A 95 2.57 11.90 -2.88
CA GLY A 95 3.77 11.84 -2.05
C GLY A 95 4.11 13.13 -1.28
N LYS A 96 3.22 14.11 -1.28
CA LYS A 96 3.46 15.39 -0.59
C LYS A 96 3.46 15.27 0.94
N LEU A 97 2.89 14.19 1.46
CA LEU A 97 2.69 13.94 2.88
C LEU A 97 3.49 12.73 3.41
N ASP A 98 4.46 12.20 2.65
CA ASP A 98 5.20 10.98 2.99
C ASP A 98 5.91 11.07 4.35
N GLU A 99 6.39 12.25 4.75
CA GLU A 99 7.04 12.47 6.05
C GLU A 99 6.09 12.31 7.27
N HIS A 100 4.79 12.19 7.04
CA HIS A 100 3.77 11.97 8.06
C HIS A 100 3.40 10.49 8.24
N PHE A 101 4.15 9.57 7.58
CA PHE A 101 3.99 8.11 7.67
C PHE A 101 5.25 7.46 8.26
N PRO A 102 5.53 7.69 9.56
CA PRO A 102 6.79 7.27 10.17
C PRO A 102 6.77 5.84 10.72
N LEU A 103 5.66 5.10 10.58
CA LEU A 103 5.49 3.81 11.25
C LEU A 103 6.44 2.73 10.73
N ARG A 104 6.92 1.92 11.65
CA ARG A 104 7.75 0.76 11.35
C ARG A 104 6.93 -0.36 10.72
N VAL A 105 7.57 -1.14 9.86
CA VAL A 105 6.97 -2.38 9.30
C VAL A 105 6.65 -3.37 10.41
N TRP A 106 7.54 -3.48 11.40
CA TRP A 106 7.38 -4.35 12.56
C TRP A 106 6.44 -3.73 13.61
N GLN A 107 5.17 -3.73 13.28
CA GLN A 107 4.03 -3.35 14.13
C GLN A 107 3.11 -4.56 14.32
N THR A 108 1.85 -4.38 14.72
CA THR A 108 0.88 -5.49 14.77
C THR A 108 0.67 -6.07 13.37
N GLY A 109 0.54 -7.39 13.25
CA GLY A 109 0.43 -8.08 11.96
C GLY A 109 -0.83 -7.75 11.15
N SER A 110 -1.82 -7.10 11.75
CA SER A 110 -3.07 -6.69 11.10
C SER A 110 -2.95 -5.44 10.22
N GLY A 111 -1.84 -4.67 10.33
CA GLY A 111 -1.68 -3.39 9.64
C GLY A 111 -2.58 -2.26 10.15
N THR A 112 -3.21 -2.44 11.32
CA THR A 112 -4.18 -1.47 11.86
C THR A 112 -3.56 -0.11 12.15
N GLN A 113 -2.31 -0.06 12.65
CA GLN A 113 -1.63 1.20 12.92
C GLN A 113 -1.39 1.99 11.62
N THR A 114 -1.02 1.34 10.53
CA THR A 114 -0.81 2.00 9.23
C THR A 114 -2.13 2.52 8.65
N ASN A 115 -3.21 1.76 8.76
CA ASN A 115 -4.54 2.25 8.39
C ASN A 115 -4.94 3.48 9.20
N MET A 116 -4.72 3.45 10.53
CA MET A 116 -5.00 4.59 11.41
C MET A 116 -4.10 5.78 11.09
N ASN A 117 -2.83 5.56 10.77
CA ASN A 117 -1.93 6.62 10.32
C ASN A 117 -2.49 7.34 9.07
N ALA A 118 -2.96 6.60 8.07
CA ALA A 118 -3.58 7.18 6.89
C ALA A 118 -4.86 7.97 7.25
N ASN A 119 -5.71 7.43 8.11
CA ASN A 119 -6.92 8.10 8.56
C ASN A 119 -6.61 9.43 9.28
N GLU A 120 -5.62 9.43 10.19
CA GLU A 120 -5.22 10.59 10.96
C GLU A 120 -4.57 11.67 10.08
N VAL A 121 -3.66 11.29 9.19
CA VAL A 121 -3.00 12.20 8.25
C VAL A 121 -4.01 12.87 7.33
N ILE A 122 -4.90 12.10 6.71
CA ILE A 122 -5.94 12.62 5.81
C ILE A 122 -6.91 13.51 6.58
N SER A 123 -7.36 13.10 7.78
CA SER A 123 -8.26 13.89 8.62
C SER A 123 -7.63 15.23 9.02
N ASN A 124 -6.41 15.22 9.57
CA ASN A 124 -5.73 16.45 10.01
C ASN A 124 -5.40 17.38 8.83
N ARG A 125 -5.00 16.83 7.68
CA ARG A 125 -4.79 17.66 6.48
C ARG A 125 -6.12 18.27 5.98
N ALA A 126 -7.20 17.51 5.97
CA ALA A 126 -8.54 18.00 5.63
C ALA A 126 -9.01 19.12 6.59
N ILE A 127 -8.74 18.95 7.89
CA ILE A 127 -9.02 19.97 8.90
C ILE A 127 -8.24 21.27 8.64
N GLU A 128 -6.95 21.17 8.30
CA GLU A 128 -6.14 22.34 7.96
C GLU A 128 -6.62 23.03 6.68
N ILE A 129 -6.95 22.29 5.63
CA ILE A 129 -7.54 22.83 4.38
C ILE A 129 -8.83 23.61 4.69
N ALA A 130 -9.63 23.14 5.66
CA ALA A 130 -10.85 23.79 6.11
C ALA A 130 -10.59 24.99 7.06
N GLY A 131 -9.31 25.32 7.39
CA GLY A 131 -8.96 26.37 8.33
C GLY A 131 -9.20 26.02 9.79
N GLY A 132 -9.32 24.72 10.11
CA GLY A 132 -9.54 24.21 11.46
C GLY A 132 -8.25 24.00 12.27
N VAL A 133 -8.40 23.49 13.48
CA VAL A 133 -7.29 23.19 14.40
C VAL A 133 -6.92 21.72 14.33
N LEU A 134 -5.66 21.40 14.07
CA LEU A 134 -5.16 20.02 14.03
C LEU A 134 -5.49 19.27 15.33
N GLY A 135 -5.91 18.01 15.21
CA GLY A 135 -6.33 17.17 16.34
C GLY A 135 -7.76 17.43 16.85
N SER A 136 -8.44 18.46 16.33
CA SER A 136 -9.83 18.78 16.75
C SER A 136 -10.86 17.74 16.31
N LYS A 137 -10.54 16.92 15.32
CA LYS A 137 -11.44 15.96 14.65
C LYS A 137 -12.65 16.62 13.98
N LYS A 138 -12.56 17.91 13.69
CA LYS A 138 -13.60 18.73 13.05
C LYS A 138 -13.01 19.63 11.96
N PRO A 139 -13.63 19.70 10.77
CA PRO A 139 -14.91 19.09 10.39
C PRO A 139 -14.82 17.61 10.03
N VAL A 140 -13.62 17.03 9.85
CA VAL A 140 -13.41 15.63 9.42
C VAL A 140 -12.87 14.79 10.58
N HIS A 141 -13.55 13.68 10.90
CA HIS A 141 -13.11 12.73 11.92
C HIS A 141 -12.36 11.53 11.28
N PRO A 142 -11.20 11.08 11.83
CA PRO A 142 -10.41 10.01 11.20
C PRO A 142 -11.14 8.67 11.11
N ASN A 143 -11.93 8.30 12.14
CA ASN A 143 -12.67 7.04 12.13
C ASN A 143 -14.05 7.16 11.48
N ASP A 144 -14.82 8.20 11.85
CA ASP A 144 -16.23 8.29 11.46
C ASP A 144 -16.40 8.75 10.02
N ASP A 145 -15.47 9.57 9.51
CA ASP A 145 -15.55 10.11 8.14
C ASP A 145 -14.53 9.43 7.21
N VAL A 146 -13.21 9.45 7.52
CA VAL A 146 -12.18 8.90 6.62
C VAL A 146 -12.24 7.38 6.54
N ASN A 147 -12.54 6.70 7.66
CA ASN A 147 -12.65 5.23 7.72
C ASN A 147 -14.11 4.72 7.61
N MET A 148 -15.04 5.56 7.18
CA MET A 148 -16.48 5.21 7.10
C MET A 148 -16.71 3.95 6.25
N GLY A 149 -17.43 2.98 6.81
CA GLY A 149 -17.75 1.72 6.14
C GLY A 149 -16.57 0.78 5.93
N GLN A 150 -15.47 0.99 6.65
CA GLN A 150 -14.22 0.25 6.50
C GLN A 150 -13.76 -0.34 7.84
N SER A 151 -12.84 -1.28 7.75
CA SER A 151 -12.04 -1.79 8.86
C SER A 151 -10.59 -1.89 8.42
N SER A 152 -9.63 -1.88 9.35
CA SER A 152 -8.23 -2.19 9.00
C SER A 152 -8.11 -3.58 8.37
N ASN A 153 -9.00 -4.50 8.73
CA ASN A 153 -8.98 -5.87 8.24
C ASN A 153 -9.27 -5.99 6.74
N ASP A 154 -10.04 -5.09 6.16
CA ASP A 154 -10.31 -5.06 4.72
C ASP A 154 -9.51 -3.98 3.96
N THR A 155 -9.15 -2.87 4.62
CA THR A 155 -8.38 -1.79 3.99
C THR A 155 -6.93 -2.17 3.75
N PHE A 156 -6.26 -2.76 4.75
CA PHE A 156 -4.83 -3.07 4.65
C PHE A 156 -4.54 -4.11 3.55
N PRO A 157 -5.22 -5.27 3.48
CA PRO A 157 -5.04 -6.21 2.37
C PRO A 157 -5.44 -5.62 1.01
N THR A 158 -6.47 -4.78 0.96
CA THR A 158 -6.80 -4.06 -0.28
C THR A 158 -5.64 -3.17 -0.74
N ALA A 159 -5.03 -2.40 0.16
CA ALA A 159 -3.88 -1.57 -0.16
C ALA A 159 -2.65 -2.41 -0.56
N MET A 160 -2.42 -3.56 0.06
CA MET A 160 -1.37 -4.51 -0.35
C MET A 160 -1.55 -4.95 -1.80
N HIS A 161 -2.76 -5.35 -2.19
CA HIS A 161 -3.07 -5.76 -3.55
C HIS A 161 -2.88 -4.61 -4.56
N ILE A 162 -3.37 -3.40 -4.25
CA ILE A 162 -3.17 -2.23 -5.12
C ILE A 162 -1.68 -1.95 -5.32
N ALA A 163 -0.90 -1.90 -4.24
CA ALA A 163 0.53 -1.64 -4.30
C ALA A 163 1.28 -2.71 -5.11
N ALA A 164 0.99 -3.99 -4.86
CA ALA A 164 1.61 -5.10 -5.58
C ALA A 164 1.32 -5.05 -7.08
N VAL A 165 0.07 -4.81 -7.48
CA VAL A 165 -0.30 -4.72 -8.90
C VAL A 165 0.34 -3.51 -9.58
N GLU A 166 0.37 -2.32 -8.93
CA GLU A 166 1.04 -1.15 -9.49
C GLU A 166 2.54 -1.44 -9.73
N GLU A 167 3.23 -2.12 -8.80
CA GLU A 167 4.65 -2.46 -8.93
C GLU A 167 4.90 -3.59 -9.95
N MET A 168 4.05 -4.62 -9.99
CA MET A 168 4.16 -5.68 -11.02
C MET A 168 3.97 -5.14 -12.42
N ASN A 169 3.09 -4.16 -12.63
CA ASN A 169 2.91 -3.51 -13.93
C ASN A 169 4.11 -2.66 -14.36
N LYS A 170 4.96 -2.23 -13.43
CA LYS A 170 6.25 -1.60 -13.73
C LYS A 170 7.34 -2.65 -13.98
N LEU A 171 7.35 -3.72 -13.19
CA LEU A 171 8.36 -4.77 -13.26
C LEU A 171 8.29 -5.58 -14.55
N ILE A 172 7.10 -6.06 -14.94
CA ILE A 172 6.94 -6.96 -16.08
C ILE A 172 7.55 -6.40 -17.38
N PRO A 173 7.32 -5.14 -17.79
CA PRO A 173 7.96 -4.57 -18.98
C PRO A 173 9.49 -4.53 -18.89
N GLU A 174 10.06 -4.32 -17.71
CA GLU A 174 11.51 -4.31 -17.50
C GLU A 174 12.11 -5.71 -17.65
N VAL A 175 11.42 -6.74 -17.13
CA VAL A 175 11.83 -8.14 -17.32
C VAL A 175 11.71 -8.55 -18.79
N GLU A 176 10.65 -8.12 -19.49
CA GLU A 176 10.50 -8.33 -20.94
C GLU A 176 11.66 -7.66 -21.72
N ARG A 177 12.09 -6.46 -21.32
CA ARG A 177 13.26 -5.78 -21.91
C ARG A 177 14.56 -6.54 -21.69
N VAL A 178 14.76 -7.12 -20.49
CA VAL A 178 15.91 -7.98 -20.20
C VAL A 178 15.89 -9.22 -21.07
N ARG A 179 14.76 -9.91 -21.20
CA ARG A 179 14.59 -11.06 -22.07
C ARG A 179 14.99 -10.73 -23.52
N ALA A 180 14.44 -9.65 -24.07
CA ALA A 180 14.72 -9.23 -25.44
C ALA A 180 16.21 -8.92 -25.67
N ALA A 181 16.89 -8.32 -24.69
CA ALA A 181 18.33 -8.07 -24.78
C ALA A 181 19.16 -9.36 -24.76
N ILE A 182 18.77 -10.36 -23.98
CA ILE A 182 19.42 -11.68 -23.98
C ILE A 182 19.19 -12.41 -25.29
N GLU A 183 17.96 -12.38 -25.83
CA GLU A 183 17.63 -12.98 -27.15
C GLU A 183 18.46 -12.38 -28.29
N ALA A 184 18.59 -11.05 -28.34
CA ALA A 184 19.41 -10.36 -29.33
C ALA A 184 20.90 -10.80 -29.25
N LYS A 185 21.41 -11.00 -28.02
CA LYS A 185 22.78 -11.51 -27.83
C LYS A 185 22.91 -12.99 -28.14
N ALA A 186 21.86 -13.78 -27.88
CA ALA A 186 21.86 -15.19 -28.32
C ALA A 186 21.94 -15.33 -29.83
N GLU A 187 21.27 -14.46 -30.58
CA GLU A 187 21.36 -14.41 -32.05
C GLU A 187 22.72 -13.92 -32.51
N GLU A 188 23.26 -12.82 -31.95
CA GLU A 188 24.58 -12.26 -32.28
C GLU A 188 25.72 -13.28 -32.12
N PHE A 189 25.62 -14.14 -31.09
CA PHE A 189 26.65 -15.14 -30.76
C PHE A 189 26.25 -16.58 -31.12
N ALA A 190 25.33 -16.76 -32.05
CA ALA A 190 24.78 -18.07 -32.40
C ALA A 190 25.89 -19.04 -32.86
N ASP A 191 26.91 -18.57 -33.59
CA ASP A 191 27.98 -19.38 -34.18
C ASP A 191 29.26 -19.39 -33.31
N VAL A 192 29.29 -18.72 -32.17
CA VAL A 192 30.47 -18.66 -31.29
C VAL A 192 30.56 -19.92 -30.44
N VAL A 193 31.46 -20.82 -30.81
CA VAL A 193 31.66 -22.11 -30.10
C VAL A 193 32.41 -21.90 -28.80
N LYS A 194 31.89 -22.55 -27.75
CA LYS A 194 32.51 -22.63 -26.41
C LYS A 194 32.42 -24.05 -25.86
N ILE A 195 33.16 -24.32 -24.78
CA ILE A 195 32.99 -25.57 -24.06
C ILE A 195 31.77 -25.53 -23.15
N GLY A 196 30.92 -26.54 -23.20
CA GLY A 196 29.90 -26.81 -22.18
C GLY A 196 30.55 -27.43 -20.94
N ARG A 197 29.88 -27.29 -19.77
CA ARG A 197 30.36 -27.85 -18.51
C ARG A 197 29.25 -28.63 -17.80
N THR A 198 29.65 -29.79 -17.23
CA THR A 198 28.85 -30.59 -16.29
C THR A 198 29.70 -30.92 -15.07
N HIS A 199 29.13 -30.89 -13.88
CA HIS A 199 29.87 -31.15 -12.64
C HIS A 199 31.17 -30.31 -12.49
N LEU A 200 31.14 -29.08 -12.99
CA LEU A 200 32.29 -28.14 -13.04
C LEU A 200 33.47 -28.63 -13.90
N GLN A 201 33.27 -29.64 -14.73
CA GLN A 201 34.26 -30.18 -15.65
C GLN A 201 33.90 -29.88 -17.12
N ASP A 202 34.91 -29.82 -17.99
CA ASP A 202 34.73 -29.65 -19.42
C ASP A 202 33.92 -30.84 -19.97
N ALA A 203 32.90 -30.55 -20.79
CA ALA A 203 32.01 -31.53 -21.39
C ALA A 203 32.01 -31.37 -22.94
N THR A 204 30.85 -31.42 -23.54
CA THR A 204 30.69 -31.27 -24.99
C THR A 204 30.67 -29.80 -25.43
N PRO A 205 31.11 -29.47 -26.67
CA PRO A 205 30.98 -28.11 -27.22
C PRO A 205 29.51 -27.69 -27.33
N ILE A 206 29.26 -26.42 -27.05
CA ILE A 206 27.99 -25.69 -27.28
C ILE A 206 28.34 -24.34 -27.93
N THR A 207 27.35 -23.58 -28.36
CA THR A 207 27.57 -22.17 -28.72
C THR A 207 27.18 -21.22 -27.59
N VAL A 208 27.74 -20.02 -27.57
CA VAL A 208 27.34 -18.95 -26.64
C VAL A 208 25.87 -18.60 -26.87
N GLY A 209 25.42 -18.57 -28.13
CA GLY A 209 24.00 -18.35 -28.43
C GLY A 209 23.08 -19.40 -27.82
N GLN A 210 23.46 -20.68 -27.82
CA GLN A 210 22.70 -21.74 -27.16
C GLN A 210 22.62 -21.56 -25.65
N GLU A 211 23.73 -21.20 -25.00
CA GLU A 211 23.72 -20.89 -23.55
C GLU A 211 22.79 -19.72 -23.21
N MET A 212 22.92 -18.62 -23.98
CA MET A 212 22.08 -17.43 -23.79
C MET A 212 20.59 -17.68 -24.09
N SER A 213 20.29 -18.52 -25.10
CA SER A 213 18.89 -18.93 -25.38
C SER A 213 18.25 -19.63 -24.18
N GLY A 214 19.03 -20.44 -23.43
CA GLY A 214 18.59 -21.02 -22.18
C GLY A 214 18.20 -19.98 -21.13
N TRP A 215 19.01 -18.93 -20.97
CA TRP A 215 18.70 -17.82 -20.04
C TRP A 215 17.47 -17.04 -20.48
N ALA A 216 17.33 -16.74 -21.77
CA ALA A 216 16.14 -16.08 -22.30
C ALA A 216 14.86 -16.87 -22.00
N SER A 217 14.91 -18.19 -22.20
CA SER A 217 13.78 -19.08 -21.92
C SER A 217 13.41 -19.13 -20.43
N LEU A 218 14.38 -19.07 -19.51
CA LEU A 218 14.10 -18.98 -18.07
C LEU A 218 13.35 -17.70 -17.74
N VAL A 219 13.83 -16.54 -18.23
CA VAL A 219 13.18 -15.24 -18.04
C VAL A 219 11.77 -15.20 -18.66
N GLU A 220 11.56 -15.80 -19.83
CA GLU A 220 10.24 -15.93 -20.45
C GLU A 220 9.25 -16.67 -19.52
N ARG A 221 9.70 -17.79 -18.93
CA ARG A 221 8.87 -18.52 -17.97
C ARG A 221 8.56 -17.75 -16.69
N ASP A 222 9.48 -16.90 -16.25
CA ASP A 222 9.25 -16.03 -15.09
C ASP A 222 8.22 -14.95 -15.42
N ILE A 223 8.24 -14.37 -16.62
CA ILE A 223 7.20 -13.44 -17.09
C ILE A 223 5.82 -14.11 -17.11
N GLU A 224 5.73 -15.35 -17.59
CA GLU A 224 4.47 -16.13 -17.59
C GLU A 224 3.95 -16.31 -16.16
N ARG A 225 4.80 -16.65 -15.20
CA ARG A 225 4.44 -16.81 -13.78
C ARG A 225 3.96 -15.50 -13.17
N LEU A 226 4.67 -14.39 -13.39
CA LEU A 226 4.26 -13.06 -12.92
C LEU A 226 2.88 -12.69 -13.46
N LYS A 227 2.60 -12.95 -14.74
CA LYS A 227 1.30 -12.67 -15.36
C LYS A 227 0.17 -13.55 -14.80
N LEU A 228 0.46 -14.77 -14.37
CA LEU A 228 -0.53 -15.70 -13.78
C LEU A 228 -1.06 -15.22 -12.43
N VAL A 229 -0.29 -14.46 -11.67
CA VAL A 229 -0.70 -13.97 -10.34
C VAL A 229 -1.66 -12.80 -10.42
N LEU A 230 -1.51 -11.93 -11.43
CA LEU A 230 -2.27 -10.69 -11.55
C LEU A 230 -3.80 -10.84 -11.39
N PRO A 231 -4.48 -11.85 -11.99
CA PRO A 231 -5.92 -12.00 -11.86
C PRO A 231 -6.41 -12.14 -10.41
N GLY A 232 -5.66 -12.83 -9.56
CA GLY A 232 -5.99 -12.97 -8.13
C GLY A 232 -5.75 -11.69 -7.34
N LEU A 233 -4.69 -10.94 -7.68
CA LEU A 233 -4.38 -9.66 -7.05
C LEU A 233 -5.40 -8.56 -7.39
N TYR A 234 -6.17 -8.68 -8.48
CA TYR A 234 -7.25 -7.75 -8.79
C TYR A 234 -8.48 -7.89 -7.88
N ASP A 235 -8.60 -8.97 -7.13
CA ASP A 235 -9.70 -9.23 -6.21
C ASP A 235 -9.46 -8.54 -4.86
N LEU A 236 -10.28 -7.52 -4.55
CA LEU A 236 -10.09 -6.66 -3.38
C LEU A 236 -10.97 -7.07 -2.18
N ALA A 237 -10.38 -7.05 -1.00
CA ALA A 237 -11.06 -7.35 0.27
C ALA A 237 -12.03 -6.25 0.73
N ILE A 238 -11.88 -5.01 0.22
CA ILE A 238 -12.66 -3.84 0.65
C ILE A 238 -14.16 -4.13 0.70
N GLY A 239 -14.83 -3.67 1.77
CA GLY A 239 -16.23 -3.89 2.05
C GLY A 239 -16.53 -5.17 2.84
N GLY A 240 -15.50 -6.00 3.14
CA GLY A 240 -15.66 -7.10 4.09
C GLY A 240 -15.76 -6.63 5.54
N THR A 241 -15.26 -5.44 5.82
CA THR A 241 -15.15 -4.84 7.14
C THR A 241 -14.37 -5.71 8.14
N ALA A 242 -14.86 -5.90 9.36
CA ALA A 242 -14.09 -6.55 10.42
C ALA A 242 -13.85 -8.05 10.18
N VAL A 243 -14.87 -8.78 9.67
CA VAL A 243 -14.85 -10.25 9.62
C VAL A 243 -15.40 -10.82 8.30
N GLY A 244 -15.67 -10.00 7.30
CA GLY A 244 -16.17 -10.44 5.99
C GLY A 244 -17.67 -10.27 5.77
N THR A 245 -18.42 -9.85 6.80
CA THR A 245 -19.89 -9.70 6.73
C THR A 245 -20.36 -8.35 6.17
N GLY A 246 -19.45 -7.38 6.04
CA GLY A 246 -19.81 -6.02 5.63
C GLY A 246 -20.55 -5.20 6.71
N LEU A 247 -20.38 -5.57 7.97
CA LEU A 247 -21.02 -4.85 9.10
C LEU A 247 -20.66 -3.35 9.05
N ASN A 248 -21.64 -2.48 9.21
CA ASN A 248 -21.55 -1.02 9.18
C ASN A 248 -21.19 -0.41 7.78
N ALA A 249 -21.12 -1.20 6.72
CA ALA A 249 -21.00 -0.71 5.37
C ALA A 249 -22.36 -0.73 4.63
N HIS A 250 -22.53 0.18 3.66
CA HIS A 250 -23.67 0.11 2.78
C HIS A 250 -23.58 -1.16 1.90
N PRO A 251 -24.68 -1.87 1.58
CA PRO A 251 -24.63 -3.11 0.78
C PRO A 251 -23.91 -2.99 -0.55
N GLU A 252 -23.97 -1.83 -1.21
CA GLU A 252 -23.30 -1.58 -2.48
C GLU A 252 -21.84 -1.09 -2.33
N PHE A 253 -21.37 -0.79 -1.10
CA PHE A 253 -20.08 -0.16 -0.87
C PHE A 253 -18.93 -0.99 -1.44
N ALA A 254 -18.90 -2.29 -1.18
CA ALA A 254 -17.82 -3.19 -1.60
C ALA A 254 -17.58 -3.15 -3.13
N VAL A 255 -18.67 -3.29 -3.90
CA VAL A 255 -18.60 -3.34 -5.37
C VAL A 255 -18.25 -1.97 -5.93
N ARG A 256 -18.90 -0.89 -5.43
CA ARG A 256 -18.63 0.47 -5.90
C ARG A 256 -17.23 0.96 -5.53
N ALA A 257 -16.71 0.62 -4.33
CA ALA A 257 -15.36 1.00 -3.92
C ALA A 257 -14.31 0.32 -4.80
N ALA A 258 -14.44 -0.97 -5.08
CA ALA A 258 -13.53 -1.68 -5.97
C ALA A 258 -13.57 -1.11 -7.40
N ALA A 259 -14.76 -0.82 -7.93
CA ALA A 259 -14.91 -0.17 -9.24
C ALA A 259 -14.28 1.24 -9.26
N LYS A 260 -14.46 2.03 -8.20
CA LYS A 260 -13.85 3.34 -8.09
C LYS A 260 -12.31 3.27 -8.01
N ILE A 261 -11.76 2.27 -7.32
CA ILE A 261 -10.31 2.00 -7.33
C ILE A 261 -9.85 1.66 -8.75
N ALA A 262 -10.61 0.85 -9.48
CA ALA A 262 -10.31 0.53 -10.88
C ALA A 262 -10.29 1.79 -11.75
N ASP A 263 -11.28 2.67 -11.62
CA ASP A 263 -11.34 3.94 -12.35
C ASP A 263 -10.13 4.85 -12.05
N LEU A 264 -9.74 4.95 -10.77
CA LEU A 264 -8.66 5.82 -10.33
C LEU A 264 -7.27 5.32 -10.76
N THR A 265 -7.11 4.01 -10.91
CA THR A 265 -5.82 3.38 -11.25
C THR A 265 -5.71 3.00 -12.72
N GLY A 266 -6.81 2.89 -13.44
CA GLY A 266 -6.87 2.31 -14.79
C GLY A 266 -6.61 0.80 -14.81
N LEU A 267 -6.71 0.11 -13.66
CA LEU A 267 -6.43 -1.32 -13.49
C LEU A 267 -7.73 -2.09 -13.19
N PRO A 268 -7.88 -3.35 -13.61
CA PRO A 268 -9.15 -4.06 -13.56
C PRO A 268 -9.48 -4.63 -12.17
N PHE A 269 -9.35 -3.82 -11.14
CA PHE A 269 -9.71 -4.19 -9.78
C PHE A 269 -11.20 -4.46 -9.64
N LYS A 270 -11.55 -5.45 -8.85
CA LYS A 270 -12.94 -5.86 -8.58
C LYS A 270 -13.10 -6.31 -7.13
N SER A 271 -14.36 -6.36 -6.69
CA SER A 271 -14.70 -6.85 -5.36
C SER A 271 -14.52 -8.36 -5.29
N HIS A 272 -13.72 -8.85 -4.34
CA HIS A 272 -13.53 -10.30 -4.15
C HIS A 272 -14.88 -10.98 -3.88
N PRO A 273 -15.18 -12.11 -4.54
CA PRO A 273 -16.48 -12.76 -4.43
C PRO A 273 -16.75 -13.36 -3.04
N ASN A 274 -15.71 -13.70 -2.29
CA ASN A 274 -15.79 -14.23 -0.93
C ASN A 274 -14.94 -13.39 0.02
N LYS A 275 -15.58 -12.48 0.77
CA LYS A 275 -14.90 -11.58 1.71
C LYS A 275 -14.26 -12.31 2.90
N PHE A 276 -14.77 -13.47 3.27
CA PHE A 276 -14.19 -14.27 4.35
C PHE A 276 -12.83 -14.83 3.95
N ALA A 277 -12.68 -15.31 2.72
CA ALA A 277 -11.38 -15.73 2.18
C ALA A 277 -10.42 -14.54 2.06
N ALA A 278 -10.88 -13.43 1.48
CA ALA A 278 -10.06 -12.24 1.25
C ALA A 278 -9.50 -11.59 2.53
N LEU A 279 -10.15 -11.81 3.69
CA LEU A 279 -9.68 -11.31 4.98
C LEU A 279 -8.78 -12.30 5.72
N SER A 280 -8.82 -13.57 5.37
CA SER A 280 -8.15 -14.63 6.14
C SER A 280 -6.85 -15.14 5.52
N ALA A 281 -6.61 -14.89 4.23
CA ALA A 281 -5.46 -15.41 3.51
C ALA A 281 -4.86 -14.35 2.57
N HIS A 282 -3.57 -14.51 2.27
CA HIS A 282 -2.81 -13.65 1.36
C HIS A 282 -2.07 -14.52 0.32
N ASP A 283 -2.74 -15.57 -0.18
CA ASP A 283 -2.13 -16.55 -1.07
C ASP A 283 -1.61 -15.93 -2.35
N GLU A 284 -2.33 -14.97 -2.93
CA GLU A 284 -1.92 -14.24 -4.13
C GLU A 284 -0.65 -13.42 -3.91
N MET A 285 -0.50 -12.82 -2.71
CA MET A 285 0.72 -12.08 -2.35
C MET A 285 1.92 -13.01 -2.13
N VAL A 286 1.68 -14.21 -1.62
CA VAL A 286 2.73 -15.24 -1.43
C VAL A 286 3.13 -15.87 -2.76
N PHE A 287 2.17 -15.99 -3.70
CA PHE A 287 2.41 -16.56 -5.03
C PHE A 287 3.13 -15.55 -5.95
N ALA A 288 2.96 -14.23 -5.74
CA ALA A 288 3.68 -13.17 -6.45
C ALA A 288 5.16 -13.11 -6.06
#